data_2291aa90df221d9f97e4ab7a6840e342
#
_entry.id   2291aa90df221d9f97e4ab7a6840e342
#
_cell.length_a   1.000
_cell.length_b   1.000
_cell.length_c   1.000
_cell.angle_alpha   90.00
_cell.angle_beta   90.00
_cell.angle_gamma   90.00
#
_symmetry.space_group_name_H-M   'P 1'
#
loop_
_entity.id
_entity.type
_entity.pdbx_description
1 polymer ?
#
loop_
_entity_poly.entity_id
_entity_poly.type
_entity_poly.pdbx_seq_one_letter_code
_entity_poly.pdbx_strand_id
1 'polypeptide(L)'
;MWQGLEAAAQAAALHQRFLGGFSCHAFLLSVDGCRFPTDALNGLMVFRAVLLGQSLRAATYRVDVCPACSLPLSETGSAAKTEKGLFEMECGKEAVPAWSVSLGIGLAPYDDTVRRDMLEPRYRRLFQWLTQNAPSANVSMKG
;
A
#
# COMPACT_ATOMS: atom_id res chain seq x y z
N MET A 1 -3.25 7.51 -16.60
CA MET A 1 -3.51 8.36 -15.42
C MET A 1 -4.43 7.66 -14.41
N TRP A 2 -5.67 7.31 -14.77
CA TRP A 2 -6.63 6.64 -13.88
C TRP A 2 -6.14 5.30 -13.31
N GLN A 3 -5.46 4.49 -14.09
CA GLN A 3 -4.90 3.20 -13.64
C GLN A 3 -3.90 3.36 -12.48
N GLY A 4 -3.08 4.40 -12.51
CA GLY A 4 -2.15 4.69 -11.42
C GLY A 4 -2.87 5.09 -10.13
N LEU A 5 -3.89 5.93 -10.22
CA LEU A 5 -4.71 6.32 -9.08
C LEU A 5 -5.47 5.13 -8.49
N GLU A 6 -6.04 4.28 -9.35
CA GLU A 6 -6.70 3.06 -8.93
C GLU A 6 -5.72 2.12 -8.21
N ALA A 7 -4.53 1.91 -8.76
CA ALA A 7 -3.50 1.08 -8.13
C ALA A 7 -3.07 1.65 -6.76
N ALA A 8 -2.92 2.97 -6.63
CA ALA A 8 -2.61 3.62 -5.37
C ALA A 8 -3.74 3.41 -4.33
N ALA A 9 -5.00 3.57 -4.75
CA ALA A 9 -6.15 3.32 -3.89
C ALA A 9 -6.25 1.85 -3.46
N GLN A 10 -6.01 0.93 -4.38
CA GLN A 10 -5.97 -0.51 -4.09
C GLN A 10 -4.87 -0.86 -3.09
N ALA A 11 -3.67 -0.30 -3.24
CA ALA A 11 -2.56 -0.52 -2.31
C ALA A 11 -2.90 -0.03 -0.89
N ALA A 12 -3.44 1.19 -0.76
CA ALA A 12 -3.86 1.75 0.51
C ALA A 12 -4.99 0.95 1.16
N ALA A 13 -6.02 0.58 0.39
CA ALA A 13 -7.14 -0.21 0.89
C ALA A 13 -6.71 -1.63 1.30
N LEU A 14 -5.81 -2.26 0.56
CA LEU A 14 -5.29 -3.58 0.90
C LEU A 14 -4.46 -3.55 2.19
N HIS A 15 -3.59 -2.53 2.34
CA HIS A 15 -2.82 -2.32 3.55
C HIS A 15 -3.75 -2.13 4.76
N GLN A 16 -4.80 -1.33 4.62
CA GLN A 16 -5.78 -1.11 5.69
C GLN A 16 -6.54 -2.38 6.07
N ARG A 17 -6.92 -3.21 5.09
CA ARG A 17 -7.54 -4.52 5.36
C ARG A 17 -6.59 -5.45 6.11
N PHE A 18 -5.32 -5.46 5.72
CA PHE A 18 -4.30 -6.25 6.40
C PHE A 18 -4.12 -5.80 7.86
N LEU A 19 -3.99 -4.50 8.13
CA LEU A 19 -3.88 -3.97 9.50
C LEU A 19 -5.09 -4.33 10.37
N GLY A 20 -6.29 -4.35 9.78
CA GLY A 20 -7.53 -4.76 10.44
C GLY A 20 -7.76 -6.27 10.49
N GLY A 21 -6.78 -7.11 10.11
CA GLY A 21 -6.93 -8.57 10.07
C GLY A 21 -8.01 -9.05 9.10
N PHE A 22 -8.29 -8.27 8.07
CA PHE A 22 -9.36 -8.49 7.08
C PHE A 22 -10.77 -8.54 7.69
N SER A 23 -10.96 -7.90 8.83
CA SER A 23 -12.24 -7.88 9.56
C SER A 23 -13.25 -6.86 9.00
N CYS A 24 -12.81 -5.96 8.11
CA CYS A 24 -13.67 -4.94 7.51
C CYS A 24 -13.40 -4.80 6.01
N HIS A 25 -14.37 -4.21 5.32
CA HIS A 25 -14.22 -3.76 3.95
C HIS A 25 -13.57 -2.37 3.94
N ALA A 26 -12.57 -2.17 3.10
CA ALA A 26 -11.91 -0.90 2.88
C ALA A 26 -12.09 -0.47 1.43
N PHE A 27 -12.45 0.79 1.21
CA PHE A 27 -12.74 1.35 -0.11
C PHE A 27 -12.25 2.80 -0.23
N LEU A 28 -12.03 3.26 -1.45
CA LEU A 28 -11.66 4.65 -1.70
C LEU A 28 -12.84 5.57 -1.33
N LEU A 29 -12.60 6.50 -0.41
CA LEU A 29 -13.57 7.48 0.05
C LEU A 29 -13.33 8.85 -0.61
N SER A 30 -12.07 9.30 -0.64
CA SER A 30 -11.69 10.60 -1.19
C SER A 30 -10.31 10.58 -1.82
N VAL A 31 -10.08 11.56 -2.70
CA VAL A 31 -8.76 11.91 -3.22
C VAL A 31 -8.52 13.37 -2.85
N ASP A 32 -7.65 13.61 -1.86
CA ASP A 32 -7.50 14.93 -1.26
C ASP A 32 -6.36 15.75 -1.87
N GLY A 33 -5.54 15.14 -2.68
CA GLY A 33 -4.49 15.83 -3.41
C GLY A 33 -3.73 14.86 -4.29
N CYS A 34 -3.57 15.23 -5.54
CA CYS A 34 -2.81 14.43 -6.48
C CYS A 34 -1.95 15.32 -7.36
N ARG A 35 -0.67 15.00 -7.41
CA ARG A 35 0.27 15.64 -8.35
C ARG A 35 0.71 14.58 -9.34
N PHE A 36 0.07 14.59 -10.50
CA PHE A 36 0.48 13.70 -11.58
C PHE A 36 1.74 14.23 -12.26
N PRO A 37 2.63 13.34 -12.72
CA PRO A 37 3.74 13.73 -13.55
C PRO A 37 3.24 14.26 -14.89
N THR A 38 3.98 15.19 -15.46
CA THR A 38 3.71 15.72 -16.80
C THR A 38 4.05 14.69 -17.88
N ASP A 39 5.00 13.82 -17.59
CA ASP A 39 5.49 12.80 -18.51
C ASP A 39 4.84 11.45 -18.26
N ALA A 40 4.68 10.68 -19.33
CA ALA A 40 4.18 9.32 -19.22
C ALA A 40 5.18 8.45 -18.44
N LEU A 41 4.72 7.84 -17.37
CA LEU A 41 5.52 6.88 -16.62
C LEU A 41 5.52 5.53 -17.35
N ASN A 42 6.69 5.08 -17.74
CA ASN A 42 6.89 3.81 -18.38
C ASN A 42 7.69 2.85 -17.47
N GLY A 43 7.38 1.57 -17.55
CA GLY A 43 8.08 0.53 -16.80
C GLY A 43 7.40 0.13 -15.50
N LEU A 44 8.14 -0.61 -14.68
CA LEU A 44 7.68 -1.12 -13.41
C LEU A 44 7.66 0.00 -12.37
N MET A 45 6.54 0.13 -11.66
CA MET A 45 6.31 1.12 -10.62
C MET A 45 6.14 0.45 -9.26
N VAL A 46 6.65 1.10 -8.23
CA VAL A 46 6.47 0.71 -6.84
C VAL A 46 5.58 1.73 -6.14
N PHE A 47 4.55 1.24 -5.48
CA PHE A 47 3.59 2.02 -4.71
C PHE A 47 3.92 1.89 -3.22
N ARG A 48 4.26 3.00 -2.59
CA ARG A 48 4.51 3.07 -1.15
C ARG A 48 3.33 3.74 -0.47
N ALA A 49 2.50 2.95 0.20
CA ALA A 49 1.37 3.46 0.97
C ALA A 49 1.80 3.75 2.42
N VAL A 50 1.65 4.98 2.86
CA VAL A 50 1.98 5.44 4.21
C VAL A 50 0.70 5.86 4.92
N LEU A 51 0.36 5.20 6.02
CA LEU A 51 -0.77 5.56 6.87
C LEU A 51 -0.43 6.85 7.64
N LEU A 52 -1.21 7.90 7.42
CA LEU A 52 -1.04 9.20 8.08
C LEU A 52 -1.92 9.34 9.33
N GLY A 53 -3.08 8.72 9.31
CA GLY A 53 -4.02 8.76 10.42
C GLY A 53 -5.16 7.78 10.24
N GLN A 54 -5.80 7.39 11.33
CA GLN A 54 -6.90 6.44 11.32
C GLN A 54 -7.94 6.78 12.38
N SER A 55 -9.19 6.58 12.02
CA SER A 55 -10.36 6.57 12.91
C SER A 55 -11.10 5.24 12.81
N LEU A 56 -12.22 5.11 13.51
CA LEU A 56 -13.07 3.90 13.43
C LEU A 56 -13.66 3.66 12.03
N ARG A 57 -13.85 4.72 11.24
CA ARG A 57 -14.57 4.66 9.96
C ARG A 57 -13.76 5.07 8.74
N ALA A 58 -12.57 5.61 8.95
CA ALA A 58 -11.73 6.08 7.85
C ALA A 58 -10.25 6.07 8.22
N ALA A 59 -9.41 5.97 7.21
CA ALA A 59 -7.97 6.12 7.32
C ALA A 59 -7.47 7.08 6.23
N THR A 60 -6.45 7.85 6.53
CA THR A 60 -5.81 8.76 5.57
C THR A 60 -4.45 8.21 5.19
N TYR A 61 -4.20 8.16 3.91
CA TYR A 61 -2.96 7.66 3.33
C TYR A 61 -2.29 8.69 2.45
N ARG A 62 -0.97 8.67 2.45
CA ARG A 62 -0.16 9.16 1.34
C ARG A 62 0.38 7.95 0.57
N VAL A 63 0.23 7.95 -0.73
CA VAL A 63 0.84 6.96 -1.60
C VAL A 63 1.85 7.64 -2.50
N ASP A 64 3.10 7.24 -2.35
CA ASP A 64 4.20 7.69 -3.18
C ASP A 64 4.47 6.62 -4.26
N VAL A 65 4.66 7.05 -5.49
CA VAL A 65 4.88 6.15 -6.63
C VAL A 65 6.26 6.44 -7.23
N CYS A 66 7.09 5.42 -7.21
CA CYS A 66 8.48 5.51 -7.67
C CYS A 66 8.72 4.51 -8.80
N PRO A 67 9.56 4.86 -9.81
CA PRO A 67 10.06 3.87 -10.75
C PRO A 67 10.89 2.81 -10.02
N ALA A 68 10.74 1.55 -10.39
CA ALA A 68 11.47 0.45 -9.73
C ALA A 68 12.99 0.56 -9.87
N CYS A 69 13.47 1.20 -10.94
CA CYS A 69 14.90 1.46 -11.15
C CYS A 69 15.51 2.49 -10.17
N SER A 70 14.68 3.24 -9.46
CA SER A 70 15.12 4.19 -8.44
C SER A 70 15.29 3.56 -7.06
N LEU A 71 14.97 2.27 -6.93
CA LEU A 71 15.19 1.53 -5.69
C LEU A 71 16.67 1.10 -5.63
N PRO A 72 17.40 1.42 -4.56
CA PRO A 72 18.73 0.87 -4.38
C PRO A 72 18.60 -0.66 -4.32
N LEU A 73 19.30 -1.36 -5.20
CA LEU A 73 19.55 -2.78 -5.04
C LEU A 73 20.33 -2.91 -3.73
N SER A 74 19.67 -3.39 -2.69
CA SER A 74 20.33 -3.66 -1.41
C SER A 74 21.33 -4.79 -1.63
N GLU A 75 22.58 -4.40 -1.91
CA GLU A 75 23.69 -5.32 -1.68
C GLU A 75 23.76 -5.58 -0.17
N THR A 76 23.61 -6.85 0.14
CA THR A 76 23.97 -7.53 1.38
C THR A 76 24.75 -6.71 2.39
N GLY A 77 24.19 -6.56 3.58
CA GLY A 77 25.03 -6.40 4.75
C GLY A 77 24.57 -5.43 5.81
N SER A 78 24.21 -6.01 6.91
CA SER A 78 24.18 -5.45 8.27
C SER A 78 22.81 -5.14 8.85
N ALA A 79 22.41 -6.04 9.74
CA ALA A 79 21.27 -5.91 10.63
C ALA A 79 21.47 -4.75 11.61
N ALA A 80 20.60 -3.75 11.53
CA ALA A 80 20.33 -2.87 12.66
C ALA A 80 18.90 -3.15 13.14
N LYS A 81 18.82 -3.68 14.36
CA LYS A 81 17.58 -3.87 15.11
C LYS A 81 16.95 -2.52 15.38
N THR A 82 15.72 -2.32 14.94
CA THR A 82 14.83 -1.30 15.51
C THR A 82 13.44 -1.90 15.64
N GLU A 83 13.06 -2.11 16.90
CA GLU A 83 11.72 -2.49 17.30
C GLU A 83 10.77 -1.33 17.03
N LYS A 84 9.86 -1.53 16.11
CA LYS A 84 8.45 -1.07 16.11
C LYS A 84 7.86 -1.41 14.75
N GLY A 85 6.76 -2.18 14.78
CA GLY A 85 6.09 -2.70 13.60
C GLY A 85 5.66 -1.62 12.62
N LEU A 86 6.50 -1.29 11.68
CA LEU A 86 6.20 -0.51 10.51
C LEU A 86 6.50 -1.39 9.31
N PHE A 87 5.50 -1.55 8.46
CA PHE A 87 5.69 -2.05 7.11
C PHE A 87 6.33 -0.91 6.29
N GLU A 88 7.55 -0.54 6.66
CA GLU A 88 8.38 0.32 5.86
C GLU A 88 9.13 -0.55 4.86
N MET A 89 8.60 -0.63 3.67
CA MET A 89 9.42 -0.90 2.51
C MET A 89 10.27 0.35 2.33
N GLU A 90 11.46 0.36 2.91
CA GLU A 90 12.40 1.47 2.77
C GLU A 90 12.75 1.65 1.28
N CYS A 91 12.02 2.50 0.61
CA CYS A 91 12.57 3.22 -0.53
C CYS A 91 13.71 4.04 0.04
N GLY A 92 14.94 3.79 -0.40
CA GLY A 92 16.13 4.47 0.11
C GLY A 92 15.89 5.96 0.24
N LYS A 93 16.40 6.57 1.27
CA LYS A 93 16.11 7.93 1.78
C LYS A 93 16.16 9.08 0.76
N GLU A 94 16.42 8.83 -0.52
CA GLU A 94 16.65 9.86 -1.55
C GLU A 94 15.83 9.69 -2.84
N ALA A 95 15.01 8.66 -2.98
CA ALA A 95 14.20 8.55 -4.19
C ALA A 95 13.02 9.53 -4.13
N VAL A 96 13.13 10.61 -4.88
CA VAL A 96 12.00 11.53 -5.08
C VAL A 96 10.90 10.76 -5.82
N PRO A 97 9.69 10.70 -5.27
CA PRO A 97 8.60 9.99 -5.94
C PRO A 97 8.28 10.69 -7.28
N ALA A 98 8.00 9.90 -8.30
CA ALA A 98 7.58 10.42 -9.60
C ALA A 98 6.24 11.16 -9.47
N TRP A 99 5.37 10.68 -8.61
CA TRP A 99 4.16 11.37 -8.18
C TRP A 99 3.70 10.86 -6.82
N SER A 100 2.83 11.62 -6.17
CA SER A 100 2.21 11.25 -4.91
C SER A 100 0.74 11.64 -4.87
N VAL A 101 -0.02 10.92 -4.07
CA VAL A 101 -1.44 11.17 -3.86
C VAL A 101 -1.81 11.01 -2.40
N SER A 102 -2.70 11.89 -1.91
CA SER A 102 -3.33 11.75 -0.60
C SER A 102 -4.72 11.17 -0.78
N LEU A 103 -5.03 10.10 -0.04
CA LEU A 103 -6.25 9.32 -0.18
C LEU A 103 -6.95 9.19 1.17
N GLY A 104 -8.28 9.32 1.17
CA GLY A 104 -9.14 8.86 2.22
C GLY A 104 -9.66 7.46 1.91
N ILE A 105 -9.48 6.53 2.84
CA ILE A 105 -9.97 5.15 2.77
C ILE A 105 -11.09 4.99 3.78
N GLY A 106 -12.30 4.70 3.28
CA GLY A 106 -13.45 4.39 4.13
C GLY A 106 -13.38 2.97 4.66
N LEU A 107 -13.82 2.77 5.90
CA LEU A 107 -13.90 1.48 6.57
C LEU A 107 -15.36 1.17 6.88
N ALA A 108 -15.86 0.06 6.39
CA ALA A 108 -17.21 -0.42 6.65
C ALA A 108 -17.17 -1.86 7.19
N PRO A 109 -18.06 -2.21 8.12
CA PRO A 109 -18.27 -3.60 8.48
C PRO A 109 -18.80 -4.38 7.27
N TYR A 110 -18.57 -5.68 7.26
CA TYR A 110 -19.26 -6.55 6.32
C TYR A 110 -20.75 -6.61 6.65
N ASP A 111 -21.58 -6.61 5.63
CA ASP A 111 -23.03 -6.68 5.70
C ASP A 111 -23.59 -7.59 4.58
N ASP A 112 -24.90 -7.56 4.36
CA ASP A 112 -25.56 -8.37 3.33
C ASP A 112 -25.16 -7.92 1.90
N THR A 113 -24.78 -6.67 1.70
CA THR A 113 -24.34 -6.14 0.41
C THR A 113 -22.85 -6.41 0.17
N VAL A 114 -22.05 -6.20 1.22
CA VAL A 114 -20.59 -6.41 1.20
C VAL A 114 -20.27 -7.66 2.01
N ARG A 115 -20.52 -8.81 1.43
CA ARG A 115 -20.49 -10.11 2.10
C ARG A 115 -19.07 -10.56 2.43
N ARG A 116 -18.85 -10.85 3.70
CA ARG A 116 -17.57 -11.31 4.24
C ARG A 116 -17.10 -12.63 3.62
N ASP A 117 -17.99 -13.60 3.52
CA ASP A 117 -17.70 -14.93 2.99
C ASP A 117 -17.20 -14.92 1.54
N MET A 118 -17.60 -13.92 0.76
CA MET A 118 -17.16 -13.75 -0.62
C MET A 118 -15.88 -12.91 -0.74
N LEU A 119 -15.75 -11.85 0.05
CA LEU A 119 -14.71 -10.84 -0.14
C LEU A 119 -13.44 -11.12 0.66
N GLU A 120 -13.55 -11.56 1.91
CA GLU A 120 -12.39 -11.83 2.75
C GLU A 120 -11.42 -12.86 2.13
N PRO A 121 -11.89 -14.01 1.59
CA PRO A 121 -10.99 -14.97 0.93
C PRO A 121 -10.30 -14.42 -0.31
N ARG A 122 -10.95 -13.51 -1.04
CA ARG A 122 -10.38 -12.86 -2.22
C ARG A 122 -9.26 -11.90 -1.82
N TYR A 123 -9.50 -11.09 -0.78
CA TYR A 123 -8.51 -10.15 -0.28
C TYR A 123 -7.28 -10.85 0.31
N ARG A 124 -7.50 -11.93 1.06
CA ARG A 124 -6.40 -12.74 1.61
C ARG A 124 -5.56 -13.38 0.50
N ARG A 125 -6.19 -13.94 -0.54
CA ARG A 125 -5.47 -14.50 -1.69
C ARG A 125 -4.67 -13.45 -2.44
N LEU A 126 -5.26 -12.28 -2.70
CA LEU A 126 -4.56 -11.17 -3.36
C LEU A 126 -3.35 -10.74 -2.53
N PHE A 127 -3.51 -10.57 -1.22
CA PHE A 127 -2.42 -10.21 -0.32
C PHE A 127 -1.30 -11.26 -0.34
N GLN A 128 -1.65 -12.54 -0.23
CA GLN A 128 -0.68 -13.63 -0.30
C GLN A 128 0.06 -13.64 -1.62
N TRP A 129 -0.66 -13.49 -2.73
CA TRP A 129 -0.05 -13.46 -4.06
C TRP A 129 0.93 -12.29 -4.20
N LEU A 130 0.57 -11.10 -3.75
CA LEU A 130 1.45 -9.92 -3.80
C LEU A 130 2.69 -10.09 -2.91
N THR A 131 2.55 -10.68 -1.74
CA THR A 131 3.67 -10.88 -0.81
C THR A 131 4.60 -12.02 -1.25
N GLN A 132 4.09 -13.06 -1.91
CA GLN A 132 4.89 -14.17 -2.43
C GLN A 132 5.65 -13.80 -3.70
N ASN A 133 5.09 -12.93 -4.53
CA ASN A 133 5.68 -12.51 -5.80
C ASN A 133 6.40 -11.15 -5.69
N ALA A 134 6.49 -10.57 -4.50
CA ALA A 134 7.32 -9.39 -4.29
C ALA A 134 8.79 -9.76 -4.58
N PRO A 135 9.51 -8.99 -5.40
CA PRO A 135 10.94 -9.18 -5.56
C PRO A 135 11.56 -9.11 -4.17
N SER A 136 12.31 -10.13 -3.80
CA SER A 136 12.83 -10.49 -2.47
C SER A 136 13.17 -9.30 -1.54
N ALA A 137 12.19 -8.58 -1.07
CA ALA A 137 12.31 -7.79 0.14
C ALA A 137 12.01 -8.76 1.29
N ASN A 138 12.99 -9.05 2.14
CA ASN A 138 12.84 -9.90 3.30
C ASN A 138 11.70 -9.38 4.18
N VAL A 139 10.50 -9.86 3.95
CA VAL A 139 9.37 -9.67 4.85
C VAL A 139 9.56 -10.67 5.98
N SER A 140 10.33 -10.28 6.99
CA SER A 140 10.38 -11.01 8.26
C SER A 140 9.04 -10.80 8.98
N MET A 141 8.08 -11.66 8.70
CA MET A 141 6.89 -11.80 9.56
C MET A 141 7.33 -12.55 10.82
N LYS A 142 7.62 -11.83 11.89
CA LYS A 142 7.51 -12.40 13.24
C LYS A 142 6.10 -12.09 13.75
N GLY A 143 5.35 -13.19 13.85
CA GLY A 143 4.10 -13.24 14.59
C GLY A 143 4.27 -12.95 16.07
#